data_d6313c8a3b23a33f5bf65f29b0c9ba0e
#
_entry.id   d6313c8a3b23a33f5bf65f29b0c9ba0e
#
_cell.length_a   1.000
_cell.length_b   1.000
_cell.length_c   1.000
_cell.angle_alpha   90.00
_cell.angle_beta   90.00
_cell.angle_gamma   90.00
#
_symmetry.space_group_name_H-M   'P 1'
#
loop_
_entity.id
_entity.type
_entity.pdbx_description
1 polymer ?
#
loop_
_entity_poly.entity_id
_entity_poly.type
_entity_poly.pdbx_seq_one_letter_code
_entity_poly.pdbx_strand_id
1 'polypeptide(L)'
;MRFLCGIKVFREVKWLEMGTVVFEELKALVRYTRMPDRVEEGRDRLIRFLDSFDGGTDTEVAIVDSLCAYFGLFPYVTQGSKFLSTAEAMAYEFHRPDIDLGNESFVFHEDQAKVYFRLLDGESVILSAPTSFGKSAILDALVASRRWNNFVVIVPTVALIDEVRRRLTAFSTSYCMVTHPTQPTGERNIYVLTQERFLDLPTVPQVDFL
;
A
#
# COMPACT_ATOMS: atom_id res chain seq x y z
N MET A 1 4.42 -54.29 15.65
CA MET A 1 3.21 -53.43 15.75
C MET A 1 3.29 -52.60 17.03
N ARG A 2 4.08 -51.51 17.04
CA ARG A 2 4.23 -50.51 18.14
C ARG A 2 5.28 -49.47 17.75
N PHE A 3 5.01 -48.66 16.68
CA PHE A 3 5.89 -47.54 16.29
C PHE A 3 5.14 -46.38 15.61
N LEU A 4 3.84 -46.24 15.83
CA LEU A 4 3.04 -45.14 15.19
C LEU A 4 2.37 -44.20 16.21
N CYS A 5 2.58 -44.38 17.52
CA CYS A 5 1.93 -43.56 18.55
C CYS A 5 2.74 -42.29 18.94
N GLY A 6 4.07 -42.28 18.70
CA GLY A 6 4.93 -41.20 19.16
C GLY A 6 4.92 -39.95 18.26
N ILE A 7 4.66 -40.11 16.95
CA ILE A 7 4.77 -38.98 15.99
C ILE A 7 3.51 -38.09 16.03
N LYS A 8 2.34 -38.66 16.30
CA LYS A 8 1.10 -37.89 16.40
C LYS A 8 1.05 -37.02 17.67
N VAL A 9 1.48 -37.55 18.78
CA VAL A 9 1.51 -36.80 20.06
C VAL A 9 2.52 -35.65 20.01
N PHE A 10 3.69 -35.85 19.40
CA PHE A 10 4.69 -34.76 19.25
C PHE A 10 4.23 -33.63 18.30
N ARG A 11 3.46 -33.94 17.27
CA ARG A 11 2.86 -32.90 16.41
C ARG A 11 1.75 -32.12 17.13
N GLU A 12 0.87 -32.81 17.84
CA GLU A 12 -0.24 -32.18 18.57
C GLU A 12 0.26 -31.29 19.72
N VAL A 13 1.29 -31.73 20.48
CA VAL A 13 1.91 -30.94 21.54
C VAL A 13 2.59 -29.68 20.97
N LYS A 14 3.29 -29.78 19.84
CA LYS A 14 3.94 -28.65 19.20
C LYS A 14 2.92 -27.63 18.66
N TRP A 15 1.77 -28.06 18.15
CA TRP A 15 0.69 -27.19 17.72
C TRP A 15 -0.02 -26.50 18.89
N LEU A 16 -0.21 -27.18 20.00
CA LEU A 16 -0.77 -26.63 21.23
C LEU A 16 0.15 -25.58 21.87
N GLU A 17 1.46 -25.83 21.91
CA GLU A 17 2.44 -24.86 22.40
C GLU A 17 2.56 -23.64 21.47
N MET A 18 2.54 -23.83 20.14
CA MET A 18 2.56 -22.73 19.17
C MET A 18 1.30 -21.85 19.28
N GLY A 19 0.10 -22.44 19.39
CA GLY A 19 -1.14 -21.68 19.56
C GLY A 19 -1.15 -20.86 20.84
N THR A 20 -0.58 -21.38 21.92
CA THR A 20 -0.46 -20.65 23.19
C THR A 20 0.50 -19.44 23.04
N VAL A 21 1.62 -19.61 22.34
CA VAL A 21 2.60 -18.52 22.10
C VAL A 21 2.00 -17.42 21.22
N VAL A 22 1.32 -17.77 20.11
CA VAL A 22 0.65 -16.83 19.24
C VAL A 22 -0.40 -16.00 19.99
N PHE A 23 -1.23 -16.67 20.78
CA PHE A 23 -2.29 -16.00 21.53
C PHE A 23 -1.76 -15.07 22.62
N GLU A 24 -0.68 -15.42 23.32
CA GLU A 24 -0.04 -14.54 24.30
C GLU A 24 0.60 -13.31 23.64
N GLU A 25 1.18 -13.48 22.44
CA GLU A 25 1.69 -12.34 21.65
C GLU A 25 0.57 -11.41 21.20
N LEU A 26 -0.55 -11.97 20.72
CA LEU A 26 -1.74 -11.18 20.36
C LEU A 26 -2.31 -10.41 21.55
N LYS A 27 -2.37 -11.03 22.75
CA LYS A 27 -2.77 -10.32 23.98
C LYS A 27 -1.82 -9.17 24.32
N ALA A 28 -0.51 -9.36 24.10
CA ALA A 28 0.46 -8.30 24.31
C ALA A 28 0.24 -7.15 23.32
N LEU A 29 -0.03 -7.45 22.06
CA LEU A 29 -0.35 -6.45 21.02
C LEU A 29 -1.65 -5.68 21.34
N VAL A 30 -2.71 -6.36 21.78
CA VAL A 30 -3.96 -5.71 22.19
C VAL A 30 -3.75 -4.68 23.31
N ARG A 31 -2.77 -4.85 24.19
CA ARG A 31 -2.49 -3.86 25.24
C ARG A 31 -2.08 -2.49 24.66
N TYR A 32 -1.36 -2.47 23.55
CA TYR A 32 -0.95 -1.22 22.89
C TYR A 32 -2.13 -0.39 22.39
N THR A 33 -3.27 -0.99 22.07
CA THR A 33 -4.48 -0.25 21.67
C THR A 33 -5.05 0.64 22.80
N ARG A 34 -4.61 0.39 24.03
CA ARG A 34 -4.99 1.17 25.23
C ARG A 34 -3.91 2.15 25.69
N MET A 35 -2.84 2.30 24.90
CA MET A 35 -1.68 3.14 25.23
C MET A 35 -1.42 4.13 24.08
N PRO A 36 -2.14 5.28 24.04
CA PRO A 36 -2.04 6.24 22.94
C PRO A 36 -0.61 6.73 22.67
N ASP A 37 0.20 6.85 23.73
CA ASP A 37 1.60 7.30 23.60
C ASP A 37 2.55 6.23 23.02
N ARG A 38 2.07 4.99 22.83
CA ARG A 38 2.86 3.84 22.36
C ARG A 38 2.28 3.17 21.12
N VAL A 39 1.45 3.88 20.36
CA VAL A 39 0.81 3.35 19.14
C VAL A 39 1.85 2.92 18.11
N GLU A 40 2.89 3.74 17.88
CA GLU A 40 3.96 3.42 16.92
C GLU A 40 4.74 2.15 17.32
N GLU A 41 5.01 1.98 18.61
CA GLU A 41 5.67 0.76 19.11
C GLU A 41 4.79 -0.49 18.91
N GLY A 42 3.48 -0.34 19.15
CA GLY A 42 2.50 -1.40 18.89
C GLY A 42 2.44 -1.77 17.40
N ARG A 43 2.44 -0.76 16.53
CA ARG A 43 2.47 -0.93 15.07
C ARG A 43 3.71 -1.69 14.61
N ASP A 44 4.89 -1.26 15.05
CA ASP A 44 6.16 -1.92 14.71
C ASP A 44 6.20 -3.37 15.20
N ARG A 45 5.66 -3.63 16.38
CA ARG A 45 5.58 -4.99 16.94
C ARG A 45 4.61 -5.85 16.13
N LEU A 46 3.46 -5.31 15.72
CA LEU A 46 2.51 -6.02 14.87
C LEU A 46 3.12 -6.35 13.51
N ILE A 47 3.85 -5.44 12.88
CA ILE A 47 4.53 -5.71 11.59
C ILE A 47 5.49 -6.90 11.72
N ARG A 48 6.29 -6.95 12.79
CA ARG A 48 7.21 -8.07 13.04
C ARG A 48 6.47 -9.38 13.32
N PHE A 49 5.34 -9.30 13.99
CA PHE A 49 4.48 -10.46 14.22
C PHE A 49 3.90 -10.99 12.90
N LEU A 50 3.40 -10.10 12.03
CA LEU A 50 2.84 -10.47 10.72
C LEU A 50 3.86 -11.16 9.80
N ASP A 51 5.15 -10.81 9.89
CA ASP A 51 6.23 -11.45 9.12
C ASP A 51 6.38 -12.95 9.42
N SER A 52 5.98 -13.39 10.62
CA SER A 52 6.04 -14.78 11.06
C SER A 52 4.66 -15.47 11.22
N PHE A 53 3.58 -14.76 10.94
CA PHE A 53 2.22 -15.26 11.12
C PHE A 53 1.69 -15.90 9.84
N ASP A 54 1.76 -17.22 9.76
CA ASP A 54 1.28 -18.02 8.62
C ASP A 54 -0.22 -18.38 8.70
N GLY A 55 -0.99 -17.63 9.49
CA GLY A 55 -2.39 -17.91 9.77
C GLY A 55 -2.59 -18.60 11.13
N GLY A 56 -3.86 -18.73 11.53
CA GLY A 56 -4.23 -19.26 12.84
C GLY A 56 -5.69 -19.72 12.86
N THR A 57 -6.22 -19.84 14.07
CA THR A 57 -7.66 -20.07 14.28
C THR A 57 -8.46 -18.84 13.83
N ASP A 58 -9.75 -19.02 13.55
CA ASP A 58 -10.65 -17.93 13.18
C ASP A 58 -10.61 -16.77 14.21
N THR A 59 -10.42 -17.09 15.49
CA THR A 59 -10.31 -16.10 16.57
C THR A 59 -8.99 -15.32 16.48
N GLU A 60 -7.87 -15.97 16.19
CA GLU A 60 -6.57 -15.30 16.03
C GLU A 60 -6.57 -14.40 14.79
N VAL A 61 -7.11 -14.87 13.67
CA VAL A 61 -7.28 -14.08 12.45
C VAL A 61 -8.17 -12.85 12.73
N ALA A 62 -9.29 -13.01 13.45
CA ALA A 62 -10.15 -11.90 13.83
C ALA A 62 -9.43 -10.84 14.65
N ILE A 63 -8.59 -11.26 15.61
CA ILE A 63 -7.78 -10.34 16.42
C ILE A 63 -6.75 -9.63 15.55
N VAL A 64 -6.07 -10.36 14.67
CA VAL A 64 -5.07 -9.79 13.75
C VAL A 64 -5.72 -8.76 12.83
N ASP A 65 -6.84 -9.07 12.21
CA ASP A 65 -7.56 -8.14 11.33
C ASP A 65 -7.97 -6.85 12.07
N SER A 66 -8.51 -6.97 13.27
CA SER A 66 -8.85 -5.80 14.10
C SER A 66 -7.63 -4.99 14.53
N LEU A 67 -6.52 -5.65 14.84
CA LEU A 67 -5.25 -4.96 15.15
C LEU A 67 -4.70 -4.24 13.91
N CYS A 68 -4.73 -4.89 12.73
CA CYS A 68 -4.31 -4.27 11.47
C CYS A 68 -5.16 -3.02 11.17
N ALA A 69 -6.48 -3.10 11.33
CA ALA A 69 -7.37 -1.94 11.16
C ALA A 69 -7.05 -0.83 12.17
N TYR A 70 -6.84 -1.17 13.45
CA TYR A 70 -6.52 -0.20 14.50
C TYR A 70 -5.20 0.54 14.24
N PHE A 71 -4.16 -0.16 13.79
CA PHE A 71 -2.84 0.42 13.52
C PHE A 71 -2.68 0.98 12.09
N GLY A 72 -3.75 1.05 11.30
CA GLY A 72 -3.72 1.58 9.93
C GLY A 72 -2.96 0.71 8.93
N LEU A 73 -2.83 -0.58 9.23
CA LEU A 73 -2.16 -1.59 8.40
C LEU A 73 -3.17 -2.32 7.48
N PHE A 74 -4.06 -1.56 6.85
CA PHE A 74 -5.16 -2.09 6.04
C PHE A 74 -4.75 -3.10 4.94
N PRO A 75 -3.57 -2.99 4.28
CA PRO A 75 -3.12 -4.00 3.32
C PRO A 75 -2.96 -5.41 3.88
N TYR A 76 -2.83 -5.55 5.20
CA TYR A 76 -2.67 -6.85 5.87
C TYR A 76 -3.98 -7.41 6.42
N VAL A 77 -5.07 -6.68 6.31
CA VAL A 77 -6.41 -7.18 6.67
C VAL A 77 -6.83 -8.23 5.66
N THR A 78 -7.36 -9.36 6.14
CA THR A 78 -7.87 -10.44 5.30
C THR A 78 -8.99 -9.94 4.41
N GLN A 79 -8.85 -10.09 3.10
CA GLN A 79 -9.87 -9.66 2.15
C GLN A 79 -11.20 -10.41 2.41
N GLY A 80 -12.28 -9.64 2.54
CA GLY A 80 -13.60 -10.19 2.85
C GLY A 80 -13.72 -10.75 4.27
N SER A 81 -12.87 -10.31 5.19
CA SER A 81 -12.93 -10.70 6.60
C SER A 81 -14.32 -10.47 7.18
N LYS A 82 -14.91 -11.53 7.74
CA LYS A 82 -16.23 -11.50 8.41
C LYS A 82 -16.12 -11.00 9.86
N PHE A 83 -14.90 -10.75 10.33
CA PHE A 83 -14.61 -10.43 11.72
C PHE A 83 -14.48 -8.94 11.99
N LEU A 84 -14.39 -8.12 10.94
CA LEU A 84 -14.36 -6.68 11.07
C LEU A 84 -15.71 -6.14 11.56
N SER A 85 -15.67 -5.21 12.49
CA SER A 85 -16.83 -4.39 12.81
C SER A 85 -17.25 -3.55 11.58
N THR A 86 -18.49 -3.05 11.57
CA THR A 86 -18.94 -2.19 10.46
C THR A 86 -18.03 -0.99 10.24
N ALA A 87 -17.51 -0.38 11.31
CA ALA A 87 -16.61 0.76 11.22
C ALA A 87 -15.24 0.38 10.60
N GLU A 88 -14.69 -0.76 11.01
CA GLU A 88 -13.43 -1.27 10.44
C GLU A 88 -13.59 -1.68 8.97
N ALA A 89 -14.71 -2.29 8.61
CA ALA A 89 -15.01 -2.64 7.22
C ALA A 89 -15.16 -1.38 6.34
N MET A 90 -15.85 -0.34 6.84
CA MET A 90 -15.94 0.94 6.14
C MET A 90 -14.57 1.61 6.00
N ALA A 91 -13.74 1.57 7.06
CA ALA A 91 -12.38 2.10 7.01
C ALA A 91 -11.53 1.33 5.98
N TYR A 92 -11.63 0.00 5.92
CA TYR A 92 -10.95 -0.82 4.92
C TYR A 92 -11.33 -0.41 3.49
N GLU A 93 -12.63 -0.29 3.18
CA GLU A 93 -13.08 0.15 1.86
C GLU A 93 -12.64 1.58 1.52
N PHE A 94 -12.56 2.47 2.51
CA PHE A 94 -12.00 3.81 2.30
C PHE A 94 -10.52 3.77 1.88
N HIS A 95 -9.74 2.80 2.36
CA HIS A 95 -8.33 2.64 2.00
C HIS A 95 -8.11 1.86 0.70
N ARG A 96 -9.18 1.36 0.11
CA ARG A 96 -9.20 0.68 -1.18
C ARG A 96 -9.63 1.66 -2.28
N PRO A 97 -8.70 2.24 -3.05
CA PRO A 97 -9.09 3.16 -4.12
C PRO A 97 -9.86 2.41 -5.22
N ASP A 98 -10.90 3.05 -5.76
CA ASP A 98 -11.66 2.53 -6.90
C ASP A 98 -10.88 2.75 -8.19
N ILE A 99 -9.83 1.97 -8.39
CA ILE A 99 -8.92 2.05 -9.53
C ILE A 99 -8.48 0.67 -9.99
N ASP A 100 -8.28 0.51 -11.29
CA ASP A 100 -7.73 -0.69 -11.90
C ASP A 100 -6.20 -0.59 -11.99
N LEU A 101 -5.50 -1.25 -11.09
CA LEU A 101 -4.04 -1.42 -11.12
C LEU A 101 -3.62 -2.81 -11.64
N GLY A 102 -4.58 -3.61 -12.15
CA GLY A 102 -4.33 -4.99 -12.58
C GLY A 102 -4.13 -5.98 -11.42
N ASN A 103 -4.18 -5.52 -10.18
CA ASN A 103 -4.16 -6.32 -8.96
C ASN A 103 -5.50 -6.18 -8.23
N GLU A 104 -6.19 -7.29 -8.02
CA GLU A 104 -7.55 -7.31 -7.45
C GLU A 104 -7.68 -6.76 -6.02
N SER A 105 -6.58 -6.54 -5.31
CA SER A 105 -6.58 -6.21 -3.88
C SER A 105 -5.61 -5.10 -3.47
N PHE A 106 -5.48 -4.04 -4.26
CA PHE A 106 -4.65 -2.92 -3.85
C PHE A 106 -5.34 -2.11 -2.74
N VAL A 107 -4.69 -2.02 -1.58
CA VAL A 107 -5.17 -1.28 -0.41
C VAL A 107 -4.04 -0.41 0.11
N PHE A 108 -4.33 0.84 0.43
CA PHE A 108 -3.37 1.75 1.02
C PHE A 108 -3.19 1.52 2.52
N HIS A 109 -1.98 1.75 3.01
CA HIS A 109 -1.79 2.09 4.41
C HIS A 109 -2.44 3.43 4.74
N GLU A 110 -2.78 3.67 6.00
CA GLU A 110 -3.48 4.88 6.44
C GLU A 110 -2.82 6.17 5.94
N ASP A 111 -1.50 6.31 6.09
CA ASP A 111 -0.80 7.53 5.68
C ASP A 111 -0.70 7.68 4.15
N GLN A 112 -0.64 6.58 3.40
CA GLN A 112 -0.70 6.61 1.94
C GLN A 112 -2.08 7.08 1.46
N ALA A 113 -3.16 6.57 2.06
CA ALA A 113 -4.53 6.97 1.74
C ALA A 113 -4.73 8.47 2.02
N LYS A 114 -4.26 8.99 3.16
CA LYS A 114 -4.32 10.41 3.49
C LYS A 114 -3.66 11.28 2.40
N VAL A 115 -2.46 10.89 1.95
CA VAL A 115 -1.75 11.62 0.88
C VAL A 115 -2.51 11.53 -0.44
N TYR A 116 -2.98 10.34 -0.81
CA TYR A 116 -3.72 10.11 -2.05
C TYR A 116 -4.98 10.97 -2.13
N PHE A 117 -5.81 10.97 -1.09
CA PHE A 117 -7.06 11.72 -1.09
C PHE A 117 -6.85 13.24 -1.06
N ARG A 118 -5.86 13.73 -0.31
CA ARG A 118 -5.51 15.16 -0.35
C ARG A 118 -5.08 15.62 -1.75
N LEU A 119 -4.32 14.80 -2.47
CA LEU A 119 -3.95 15.08 -3.87
C LEU A 119 -5.16 15.02 -4.81
N LEU A 120 -6.08 14.07 -4.59
CA LEU A 120 -7.34 14.02 -5.34
C LEU A 120 -8.23 15.25 -5.11
N ASP A 121 -8.21 15.81 -3.91
CA ASP A 121 -8.94 17.03 -3.53
C ASP A 121 -8.26 18.30 -4.08
N GLY A 122 -7.15 18.17 -4.81
CA GLY A 122 -6.42 19.27 -5.45
C GLY A 122 -5.46 20.00 -4.50
N GLU A 123 -5.15 19.43 -3.35
CA GLU A 123 -4.14 20.00 -2.44
C GLU A 123 -2.73 19.76 -2.98
N SER A 124 -1.84 20.73 -2.73
CA SER A 124 -0.40 20.56 -2.93
C SER A 124 0.21 19.92 -1.70
N VAL A 125 0.97 18.82 -1.87
CA VAL A 125 1.55 18.05 -0.77
C VAL A 125 3.07 17.98 -0.88
N ILE A 126 3.77 18.23 0.23
CA ILE A 126 5.19 17.92 0.39
C ILE A 126 5.28 16.66 1.24
N LEU A 127 5.75 15.56 0.64
CA LEU A 127 5.87 14.26 1.30
C LEU A 127 7.34 13.92 1.58
N SER A 128 7.74 13.99 2.85
CA SER A 128 9.02 13.48 3.32
C SER A 128 8.81 12.12 3.98
N ALA A 129 9.27 11.06 3.34
CA ALA A 129 9.09 9.70 3.80
C ALA A 129 10.23 8.80 3.31
N PRO A 130 10.55 7.70 4.03
CA PRO A 130 11.57 6.73 3.59
C PRO A 130 11.19 6.08 2.27
N THR A 131 12.15 5.41 1.63
CA THR A 131 11.92 4.70 0.35
C THR A 131 10.88 3.60 0.48
N SER A 132 10.82 2.93 1.61
CA SER A 132 9.85 1.87 1.94
C SER A 132 8.41 2.35 2.13
N PHE A 133 8.17 3.66 2.20
CA PHE A 133 6.81 4.21 2.38
C PHE A 133 5.85 3.87 1.23
N GLY A 134 6.36 3.52 0.05
CA GLY A 134 5.52 3.22 -1.11
C GLY A 134 5.00 4.47 -1.84
N LYS A 135 5.77 5.56 -1.88
CA LYS A 135 5.45 6.78 -2.66
C LYS A 135 5.05 6.49 -4.10
N SER A 136 5.68 5.47 -4.68
CA SER A 136 5.41 5.03 -6.05
C SER A 136 4.00 4.49 -6.25
N ALA A 137 3.46 3.79 -5.26
CA ALA A 137 2.11 3.24 -5.32
C ALA A 137 1.05 4.36 -5.33
N ILE A 138 1.31 5.46 -4.62
CA ILE A 138 0.43 6.65 -4.65
C ILE A 138 0.41 7.26 -6.05
N LEU A 139 1.58 7.41 -6.69
CA LEU A 139 1.66 7.92 -8.05
C LEU A 139 0.93 7.00 -9.05
N ASP A 140 1.12 5.69 -8.94
CA ASP A 140 0.45 4.72 -9.80
C ASP A 140 -1.08 4.81 -9.65
N ALA A 141 -1.56 4.94 -8.42
CA ALA A 141 -2.97 5.11 -8.12
C ALA A 141 -3.54 6.42 -8.68
N LEU A 142 -2.80 7.52 -8.58
CA LEU A 142 -3.20 8.80 -9.16
C LEU A 142 -3.31 8.73 -10.68
N VAL A 143 -2.36 8.09 -11.35
CA VAL A 143 -2.40 7.88 -12.80
C VAL A 143 -3.57 6.95 -13.17
N ALA A 144 -3.78 5.86 -12.42
CA ALA A 144 -4.87 4.91 -12.63
C ALA A 144 -6.26 5.54 -12.47
N SER A 145 -6.40 6.57 -11.63
CA SER A 145 -7.67 7.30 -11.45
C SER A 145 -8.17 7.97 -12.72
N ARG A 146 -7.31 8.18 -13.71
CA ARG A 146 -7.60 8.83 -15.01
C ARG A 146 -8.29 10.18 -14.88
N ARG A 147 -8.08 10.87 -13.74
CA ARG A 147 -8.76 12.15 -13.46
C ARG A 147 -8.17 13.31 -14.26
N TRP A 148 -6.88 13.24 -14.62
CA TRP A 148 -6.15 14.30 -15.30
C TRP A 148 -5.74 13.89 -16.70
N ASN A 149 -5.62 14.85 -17.61
CA ASN A 149 -5.18 14.61 -18.98
C ASN A 149 -3.66 14.77 -19.12
N ASN A 150 -3.07 15.75 -18.46
CA ASN A 150 -1.63 16.01 -18.50
C ASN A 150 -1.01 15.85 -17.12
N PHE A 151 -0.34 14.74 -16.94
CA PHE A 151 0.44 14.40 -15.76
C PHE A 151 1.90 14.77 -16.00
N VAL A 152 2.52 15.50 -15.09
CA VAL A 152 3.95 15.82 -15.16
C VAL A 152 4.67 15.20 -13.97
N VAL A 153 5.74 14.45 -14.23
CA VAL A 153 6.63 13.87 -13.24
C VAL A 153 8.04 14.39 -13.50
N ILE A 154 8.52 15.25 -12.63
CA ILE A 154 9.90 15.75 -12.71
C ILE A 154 10.81 14.87 -11.87
N VAL A 155 11.85 14.37 -12.50
CA VAL A 155 12.86 13.53 -11.86
C VAL A 155 14.26 14.15 -11.97
N PRO A 156 15.14 13.95 -10.99
CA PRO A 156 16.45 14.60 -10.98
C PRO A 156 17.43 14.05 -12.01
N THR A 157 17.22 12.84 -12.55
CA THR A 157 18.19 12.22 -13.47
C THR A 157 17.50 11.48 -14.62
N VAL A 158 18.22 11.35 -15.73
CA VAL A 158 17.76 10.58 -16.92
C VAL A 158 17.53 9.10 -16.57
N ALA A 159 18.35 8.52 -15.69
CA ALA A 159 18.17 7.14 -15.25
C ALA A 159 16.82 6.91 -14.57
N LEU A 160 16.36 7.88 -13.78
CA LEU A 160 15.03 7.83 -13.15
C LEU A 160 13.88 8.01 -14.15
N ILE A 161 14.10 8.70 -15.27
CA ILE A 161 13.11 8.73 -16.35
C ILE A 161 12.80 7.31 -16.84
N ASP A 162 13.83 6.50 -17.09
CA ASP A 162 13.65 5.13 -17.59
C ASP A 162 13.01 4.22 -16.54
N GLU A 163 13.32 4.41 -15.27
CA GLU A 163 12.69 3.66 -14.18
C GLU A 163 11.19 3.99 -14.08
N VAL A 164 10.83 5.27 -13.99
CA VAL A 164 9.43 5.71 -13.90
C VAL A 164 8.66 5.32 -15.17
N ARG A 165 9.25 5.50 -16.35
CA ARG A 165 8.65 5.09 -17.62
C ARG A 165 8.29 3.61 -17.63
N ARG A 166 9.23 2.72 -17.24
CA ARG A 166 8.99 1.27 -17.18
C ARG A 166 7.85 0.92 -16.24
N ARG A 167 7.79 1.56 -15.07
CA ARG A 167 6.73 1.34 -14.10
C ARG A 167 5.37 1.80 -14.64
N LEU A 168 5.30 2.96 -15.26
CA LEU A 168 4.06 3.52 -15.79
C LEU A 168 3.64 2.93 -17.16
N THR A 169 4.41 1.99 -17.72
CA THR A 169 4.08 1.34 -19.00
C THR A 169 2.72 0.62 -18.96
N ALA A 170 2.26 0.17 -17.80
CA ALA A 170 0.93 -0.40 -17.62
C ALA A 170 -0.21 0.55 -18.06
N PHE A 171 0.05 1.86 -18.02
CA PHE A 171 -0.94 2.90 -18.41
C PHE A 171 -0.80 3.37 -19.85
N SER A 172 0.07 2.76 -20.66
CA SER A 172 0.35 3.17 -22.05
C SER A 172 -0.86 3.07 -23.00
N THR A 173 -1.88 2.30 -22.63
CA THR A 173 -3.16 2.23 -23.36
C THR A 173 -4.05 3.46 -23.14
N SER A 174 -3.85 4.18 -22.04
CA SER A 174 -4.67 5.33 -21.63
C SER A 174 -3.95 6.66 -21.77
N TYR A 175 -2.61 6.64 -21.77
CA TYR A 175 -1.75 7.82 -21.81
C TYR A 175 -0.62 7.68 -22.81
N CYS A 176 -0.29 8.75 -23.51
CA CYS A 176 0.94 8.89 -24.27
C CYS A 176 2.10 9.23 -23.31
N MET A 177 3.16 8.44 -23.33
CA MET A 177 4.33 8.65 -22.48
C MET A 177 5.32 9.56 -23.17
N VAL A 178 5.61 10.72 -22.60
CA VAL A 178 6.54 11.73 -23.11
C VAL A 178 7.78 11.80 -22.22
N THR A 179 8.93 11.40 -22.74
CA THR A 179 10.22 11.39 -22.01
C THR A 179 11.26 12.31 -22.64
N HIS A 180 10.92 12.92 -23.78
CA HIS A 180 11.80 13.86 -24.48
C HIS A 180 10.98 15.01 -25.07
N PRO A 181 11.50 16.26 -25.07
CA PRO A 181 10.78 17.45 -25.54
C PRO A 181 10.25 17.39 -26.97
N THR A 182 10.90 16.62 -27.87
CA THR A 182 10.53 16.49 -29.29
C THR A 182 9.56 15.33 -29.57
N GLN A 183 9.12 14.58 -28.55
CA GLN A 183 8.18 13.48 -28.74
C GLN A 183 6.78 14.01 -29.05
N PRO A 184 6.00 13.30 -29.91
CA PRO A 184 4.60 13.63 -30.14
C PRO A 184 3.78 13.42 -28.86
N THR A 185 2.73 14.23 -28.71
CA THR A 185 1.77 14.16 -27.62
C THR A 185 0.45 13.58 -28.11
N GLY A 186 -0.34 12.99 -27.19
CA GLY A 186 -1.69 12.50 -27.43
C GLY A 186 -2.74 13.37 -26.73
N GLU A 187 -3.97 12.87 -26.63
CA GLU A 187 -5.05 13.54 -25.88
C GLU A 187 -4.76 13.54 -24.38
N ARG A 188 -4.15 12.46 -23.89
CA ARG A 188 -3.71 12.30 -22.49
C ARG A 188 -2.23 11.97 -22.45
N ASN A 189 -1.48 12.67 -21.62
CA ASN A 189 -0.05 12.57 -21.59
C ASN A 189 0.48 12.38 -20.17
N ILE A 190 1.52 11.55 -20.04
CA ILE A 190 2.38 11.51 -18.86
C ILE A 190 3.75 11.98 -19.29
N TYR A 191 4.13 13.15 -18.83
CA TYR A 191 5.47 13.69 -19.04
C TYR A 191 6.38 13.21 -17.92
N VAL A 192 7.41 12.44 -18.24
CA VAL A 192 8.45 12.02 -17.29
C VAL A 192 9.75 12.64 -17.76
N LEU A 193 10.15 13.74 -17.16
CA LEU A 193 11.22 14.61 -17.64
C LEU A 193 12.16 15.00 -16.49
N THR A 194 13.40 15.38 -16.82
CA THR A 194 14.20 16.20 -15.92
C THR A 194 13.73 17.65 -15.98
N GLN A 195 14.15 18.45 -15.01
CA GLN A 195 13.82 19.88 -14.99
C GLN A 195 14.25 20.58 -16.27
N GLU A 196 15.46 20.29 -16.76
CA GLU A 196 16.01 20.88 -17.99
C GLU A 196 15.13 20.50 -19.19
N ARG A 197 14.81 19.21 -19.37
CA ARG A 197 13.94 18.75 -20.47
C ARG A 197 12.54 19.33 -20.42
N PHE A 198 12.02 19.57 -19.23
CA PHE A 198 10.71 20.22 -19.09
C PHE A 198 10.75 21.67 -19.55
N LEU A 199 11.84 22.40 -19.24
CA LEU A 199 12.04 23.78 -19.68
C LEU A 199 12.32 23.89 -21.20
N ASP A 200 12.86 22.83 -21.81
CA ASP A 200 13.14 22.74 -23.25
C ASP A 200 11.92 22.36 -24.10
N LEU A 201 10.73 22.17 -23.48
CA LEU A 201 9.51 21.88 -24.23
C LEU A 201 9.18 23.03 -25.18
N PRO A 202 8.89 22.76 -26.47
CA PRO A 202 8.52 23.80 -27.46
C PRO A 202 7.29 24.58 -27.03
N THR A 203 6.35 23.92 -26.36
CA THR A 203 5.14 24.49 -25.77
C THR A 203 4.90 23.81 -24.43
N VAL A 204 4.78 24.61 -23.38
CA VAL A 204 4.42 24.09 -22.05
C VAL A 204 2.97 23.61 -22.09
N PRO A 205 2.70 22.34 -21.80
CA PRO A 205 1.34 21.82 -21.77
C PRO A 205 0.51 22.50 -20.65
N GLN A 206 -0.80 22.48 -20.80
CA GLN A 206 -1.66 22.74 -19.64
C GLN A 206 -1.46 21.58 -18.65
N VAL A 207 -0.77 21.85 -17.55
CA VAL A 207 -0.46 20.84 -16.52
C VAL A 207 -1.67 20.72 -15.61
N ASP A 208 -2.24 19.52 -15.53
CA ASP A 208 -3.35 19.23 -14.63
C ASP A 208 -2.84 18.67 -13.29
N PHE A 209 -1.69 17.97 -13.31
CA PHE A 209 -1.02 17.41 -12.13
C PHE A 209 0.51 17.46 -12.30
N LEU A 210 1.21 17.93 -11.24
CA LEU A 210 2.66 18.00 -11.14
C LEU A 210 3.13 17.38 -9.82
#